data_490b13b114ab66dacdf800ea22134dd8
#
_entry.id   490b13b114ab66dacdf800ea22134dd8
#
_cell.length_a   1.000
_cell.length_b   1.000
_cell.length_c   1.000
_cell.angle_alpha   90.00
_cell.angle_beta   90.00
_cell.angle_gamma   90.00
#
_symmetry.space_group_name_H-M   'P 1'
#
loop_
_entity.id
_entity.type
_entity.pdbx_description
1 polymer ?
#
loop_
_entity_poly.entity_id
_entity_poly.type
_entity_poly.pdbx_seq_one_letter_code
_entity_poly.pdbx_strand_id
1 'polypeptide(L)' 'MTGSDSADPAARVRTLLLRGDNVMKSARPERFERALEAFEEARTVAAADEVDPRVRELVERRMESLRGLMSQ' A
#
# COMPACT_ATOMS: atom_id res chain seq x y z
N MET A 1 18.52 -12.04 -14.99
CA MET A 1 18.20 -11.72 -14.58
C MET A 1 17.22 -11.36 -13.83
N THR A 2 16.89 -11.36 -13.51
CA THR A 2 15.78 -11.39 -12.98
C THR A 2 15.61 -10.77 -11.67
N GLY A 3 16.46 -10.47 -10.89
CA GLY A 3 16.31 -9.81 -9.63
C GLY A 3 15.87 -8.38 -9.73
N SER A 4 15.86 -7.83 -10.92
CA SER A 4 15.49 -6.44 -11.08
C SER A 4 14.05 -6.15 -10.70
N ASP A 5 13.19 -7.16 -10.79
CA ASP A 5 11.80 -6.93 -10.45
C ASP A 5 11.62 -6.54 -8.99
N SER A 6 12.37 -7.17 -8.11
CA SER A 6 12.23 -6.88 -6.69
C SER A 6 12.79 -5.52 -6.33
N ALA A 7 13.61 -4.95 -7.20
CA ALA A 7 14.21 -3.64 -6.96
C ALA A 7 13.35 -2.51 -7.51
N ASP A 8 12.31 -2.82 -8.27
CA ASP A 8 11.45 -1.78 -8.85
C ASP A 8 10.53 -1.22 -7.79
N PRO A 9 10.70 0.05 -7.40
CA PRO A 9 9.87 0.62 -6.34
C PRO A 9 8.39 0.69 -6.70
N ALA A 10 8.07 0.95 -7.96
CA ALA A 10 6.65 0.98 -8.35
C ALA A 10 6.02 -0.39 -8.22
N ALA A 11 6.75 -1.45 -8.56
CA ALA A 11 6.23 -2.80 -8.41
C ALA A 11 6.05 -3.14 -6.93
N ARG A 12 6.98 -2.70 -6.09
CA ARG A 12 6.86 -2.93 -4.64
C ARG A 12 5.63 -2.23 -4.08
N VAL A 13 5.39 -1.00 -4.52
CA VAL A 13 4.22 -0.27 -4.06
C VAL A 13 2.95 -1.02 -4.44
N ARG A 14 2.87 -1.49 -5.68
CA ARG A 14 1.70 -2.24 -6.12
C ARG A 14 1.50 -3.51 -5.31
N THR A 15 2.58 -4.22 -5.02
CA THR A 15 2.51 -5.43 -4.21
C THR A 15 1.98 -5.12 -2.80
N LEU A 16 2.44 -4.02 -2.21
CA LEU A 16 2.00 -3.64 -0.88
C LEU A 16 0.53 -3.20 -0.89
N LEU A 17 0.11 -2.48 -1.93
CA LEU A 17 -1.29 -2.11 -2.05
C LEU A 17 -2.18 -3.35 -2.19
N LEU A 18 -1.73 -4.31 -2.98
CA LEU A 18 -2.48 -5.55 -3.14
C LEU A 18 -2.55 -6.33 -1.84
N ARG A 19 -1.45 -6.34 -1.09
CA ARG A 19 -1.44 -6.99 0.22
C ARG A 19 -2.45 -6.35 1.15
N GLY A 20 -2.48 -5.02 1.19
CA GLY A 20 -3.46 -4.32 2.00
C GLY A 20 -4.89 -4.61 1.58
N ASP A 21 -5.14 -4.59 0.27
CA ASP A 21 -6.47 -4.90 -0.25
C ASP A 21 -6.90 -6.32 0.13
N ASN A 22 -5.98 -7.27 0.05
CA ASN A 22 -6.29 -8.66 0.41
C ASN A 22 -6.57 -8.80 1.90
N VAL A 23 -5.81 -8.10 2.72
CA VAL A 23 -6.05 -8.11 4.16
C VAL A 23 -7.43 -7.55 4.48
N MET A 24 -7.82 -6.50 3.76
CA MET A 24 -9.13 -5.89 3.97
C MET A 24 -10.27 -6.85 3.67
N LYS A 25 -10.05 -7.80 2.78
CA LYS A 25 -11.07 -8.78 2.42
C LYS A 25 -11.18 -9.90 3.45
N SER A 26 -10.21 -10.01 4.34
CA SER A 26 -10.25 -11.03 5.38
C SER A 26 -11.27 -10.63 6.44
N ALA A 27 -11.71 -11.60 7.23
CA ALA A 27 -12.68 -11.35 8.30
C ALA A 27 -11.99 -11.09 9.63
N ARG A 28 -10.69 -10.87 9.63
CA ARG A 28 -9.94 -10.72 10.87
C ARG A 28 -10.23 -9.39 11.54
N PRO A 29 -10.32 -9.36 12.86
CA PRO A 29 -10.60 -8.11 13.57
C PRO A 29 -9.51 -7.05 13.35
N GLU A 30 -8.26 -7.45 13.17
CA GLU A 30 -7.15 -6.51 13.01
C GLU A 30 -6.89 -6.16 11.55
N ARG A 31 -7.82 -6.46 10.64
CA ARG A 31 -7.57 -6.24 9.21
C ARG A 31 -7.29 -4.77 8.87
N PHE A 32 -7.95 -3.86 9.56
CA PHE A 32 -7.74 -2.44 9.27
C PHE A 32 -6.32 -2.00 9.64
N GLU A 33 -5.86 -2.39 10.82
CA GLU A 33 -4.52 -2.02 11.26
C GLU A 33 -3.45 -2.65 10.36
N ARG A 34 -3.67 -3.90 9.97
CA ARG A 34 -2.70 -4.56 9.09
C ARG A 34 -2.69 -3.98 7.69
N ALA A 35 -3.85 -3.60 7.17
CA ALA A 35 -3.91 -2.95 5.88
C ALA A 35 -3.23 -1.58 5.94
N LEU A 36 -3.43 -0.86 7.02
CA LEU A 36 -2.79 0.44 7.20
C LEU A 36 -1.27 0.31 7.21
N GLU A 37 -0.75 -0.71 7.89
CA GLU A 37 0.68 -0.96 7.89
C GLU A 37 1.21 -1.17 6.48
N ALA A 38 0.51 -1.97 5.67
CA ALA A 38 0.93 -2.21 4.31
C ALA A 38 0.89 -0.93 3.47
N PHE A 39 -0.15 -0.13 3.65
CA PHE A 39 -0.27 1.12 2.91
C PHE A 39 0.78 2.14 3.36
N GLU A 40 1.09 2.18 4.64
CA GLU A 40 2.13 3.09 5.14
C GLU A 40 3.50 2.68 4.59
N GLU A 41 3.76 1.40 4.52
CA GLU A 41 5.01 0.94 3.92
C GLU A 41 5.06 1.30 2.43
N ALA A 42 3.94 1.16 1.74
CA ALA A 42 3.86 1.56 0.34
C ALA A 42 4.13 3.04 0.18
N ARG A 43 3.59 3.85 1.09
CA ARG A 43 3.82 5.29 1.06
C ARG A 43 5.29 5.62 1.26
N THR A 44 5.94 4.94 2.19
CA THR A 44 7.36 5.14 2.45
C THR A 44 8.19 4.82 1.21
N VAL A 45 7.89 3.69 0.56
CA VAL A 45 8.61 3.31 -0.64
C VAL A 45 8.38 4.35 -1.75
N ALA A 46 7.14 4.78 -1.92
CA ALA A 46 6.81 5.74 -2.96
C ALA A 46 7.47 7.10 -2.73
N ALA A 47 7.67 7.47 -1.48
CA ALA A 47 8.29 8.75 -1.15
C ALA A 47 9.81 8.70 -1.23
N ALA A 48 10.40 7.54 -0.95
CA ALA A 48 11.86 7.40 -0.91
C ALA A 48 12.48 7.30 -2.31
N ASP A 49 11.74 6.81 -3.27
CA ASP A 49 12.23 6.59 -4.62
C ASP A 49 11.48 7.48 -5.59
N GLU A 50 12.04 7.63 -6.80
CA GLU A 50 11.37 8.44 -7.83
C GLU A 50 10.24 7.64 -8.45
N VAL A 51 9.18 7.51 -7.72
CA VAL A 51 8.00 6.79 -8.18
C VAL A 51 7.04 7.77 -8.84
N ASP A 52 6.39 7.31 -9.90
CA ASP A 52 5.41 8.11 -10.63
C ASP A 52 4.41 8.74 -9.64
N PRO A 53 4.17 10.06 -9.73
CA PRO A 53 3.22 10.72 -8.84
C PRO A 53 1.83 10.07 -8.82
N ARG A 54 1.43 9.44 -9.92
CA ARG A 54 0.13 8.75 -9.97
C ARG A 54 0.09 7.59 -9.01
N VAL A 55 1.23 6.89 -8.87
CA VAL A 55 1.32 5.77 -7.94
C VAL A 55 1.23 6.28 -6.50
N ARG A 56 1.93 7.37 -6.21
CA ARG A 56 1.85 7.97 -4.88
C ARG A 56 0.43 8.42 -4.55
N GLU A 57 -0.24 9.01 -5.53
CA GLU A 57 -1.61 9.44 -5.33
C GLU A 57 -2.52 8.27 -5.04
N LEU A 58 -2.28 7.14 -5.71
CA LEU A 58 -3.07 5.94 -5.46
C LEU A 58 -2.90 5.45 -4.02
N VAL A 59 -1.68 5.49 -3.50
CA VAL A 59 -1.41 5.13 -2.12
C VAL A 59 -2.17 6.04 -1.16
N GLU A 60 -2.11 7.35 -1.41
CA GLU A 60 -2.80 8.30 -0.54
C GLU A 60 -4.31 8.06 -0.52
N ARG A 61 -4.88 7.75 -1.68
CA ARG A 61 -6.30 7.46 -1.75
C ARG A 61 -6.68 6.22 -0.97
N ARG A 62 -5.83 5.18 -1.04
CA ARG A 62 -6.07 3.97 -0.28
C ARG A 62 -6.06 4.25 1.21
N MET A 63 -5.07 5.03 1.66
CA MET A 63 -4.95 5.37 3.07
C MET A 63 -6.13 6.20 3.54
N GLU A 64 -6.55 7.15 2.72
CA GLU A 64 -7.68 8.00 3.07
C GLU A 64 -8.97 7.20 3.20
N SER A 65 -9.20 6.29 2.25
CA SER A 65 -10.36 5.41 2.30
C SER A 65 -10.37 4.56 3.57
N LEU A 66 -9.20 4.03 3.90
CA LEU A 66 -9.08 3.19 5.08
C LEU A 66 -9.35 3.98 6.35
N ARG A 67 -8.80 5.18 6.45
CA ARG A 67 -9.03 6.03 7.61
C ARG A 67 -10.51 6.36 7.77
N GLY A 68 -11.19 6.57 6.66
CA GLY A 68 -12.63 6.79 6.70
C GLY A 68 -13.38 5.61 7.30
N LEU A 69 -12.98 4.40 6.92
CA LEU A 69 -13.58 3.20 7.48
C LEU A 69 -13.28 3.04 8.96
N MET A 70 -12.05 3.38 9.36
CA MET A 70 -11.65 3.24 10.75
C MET A 70 -12.34 4.27 11.65
N SER A 71 -12.77 5.37 11.07
CA SER A 71 -13.43 6.43 11.84
C SER A 71 -14.92 6.19 12.07
N GLN A 72 -15.48 5.19 11.44
CA GLN A 72 -16.92 4.90 11.58
C GLN A 72 -17.27 4.15 12.86
#